data_e1919cc6a4d47ba46f7940d7baf68208
#
_entry.id   e1919cc6a4d47ba46f7940d7baf68208
#
_cell.length_a   1.000
_cell.length_b   1.000
_cell.length_c   1.000
_cell.angle_alpha   90.00
_cell.angle_beta   90.00
_cell.angle_gamma   90.00
#
_symmetry.space_group_name_H-M   'P 1'
#
loop_
_entity.id
_entity.type
_entity.pdbx_description
1 polymer ?
#
loop_
_entity_poly.entity_id
_entity_poly.type
_entity_poly.pdbx_seq_one_letter_code
_entity_poly.pdbx_strand_id
1 'polypeptide(L)'
;TPGAGFVSLWSSILIGALVSPISYYFISVVKHKFGYDDALDAFGAHGIGGIFGGIMTGLFTMPALALEKGYSGAVYGSVKLLIAQIEAIAFTIIFSAVVTFIIIKVIALFTEIRVSDRAEAVGLDDSEHDETAYPTFMGLDS
;
A
#
# COMPACT_ATOMS: atom_id res chain seq x y z
N THR A 1 9.44 -3.11 -3.60
CA THR A 1 9.80 -4.15 -2.62
C THR A 1 9.64 -5.56 -3.17
N PRO A 2 8.54 -5.98 -3.86
CA PRO A 2 8.41 -7.36 -4.37
C PRO A 2 9.56 -7.82 -5.26
N GLY A 3 10.19 -6.92 -6.02
CA GLY A 3 11.34 -7.21 -6.87
C GLY A 3 12.69 -7.24 -6.17
N ALA A 4 12.75 -6.95 -4.86
CA ALA A 4 14.02 -6.86 -4.14
C ALA A 4 14.78 -8.20 -4.17
N GLY A 5 16.03 -8.16 -4.64
CA GLY A 5 16.86 -9.35 -4.81
C GLY A 5 16.65 -10.12 -6.11
N PHE A 6 15.67 -9.77 -6.95
CA PHE A 6 15.34 -10.51 -8.16
C PHE A 6 15.56 -9.73 -9.47
N VAL A 7 15.68 -8.41 -9.38
CA VAL A 7 15.80 -7.54 -10.55
C VAL A 7 17.20 -6.91 -10.62
N SER A 8 17.59 -6.47 -11.83
CA SER A 8 18.86 -5.77 -12.03
C SER A 8 18.81 -4.36 -11.43
N LEU A 9 20.00 -3.76 -11.23
CA LEU A 9 20.13 -2.38 -10.79
C LEU A 9 19.36 -1.41 -11.70
N TRP A 10 19.47 -1.56 -13.01
CA TRP A 10 18.77 -0.70 -13.97
C TRP A 10 17.26 -0.87 -13.91
N SER A 11 16.78 -2.13 -13.76
CA SER A 11 15.35 -2.39 -13.57
C SER A 11 14.84 -1.80 -12.26
N SER A 12 15.61 -1.85 -11.18
CA SER A 12 15.20 -1.27 -9.90
C SER A 12 15.09 0.26 -9.95
N ILE A 13 15.99 0.94 -10.68
CA ILE A 13 15.90 2.39 -10.91
C ILE A 13 14.62 2.72 -11.70
N LEU A 14 14.34 1.98 -12.77
CA LEU A 14 13.13 2.16 -13.56
C LEU A 14 11.85 1.93 -12.74
N ILE A 15 11.82 0.85 -11.96
CA ILE A 15 10.69 0.53 -11.08
C ILE A 15 10.46 1.64 -10.06
N GLY A 16 11.52 2.13 -9.41
CA GLY A 16 11.45 3.23 -8.46
C GLY A 16 10.95 4.53 -9.09
N ALA A 17 11.46 4.87 -10.27
CA ALA A 17 11.05 6.06 -11.02
C ALA A 17 9.58 6.02 -11.45
N LEU A 18 9.02 4.82 -11.73
CA LEU A 18 7.63 4.67 -12.16
C LEU A 18 6.65 4.54 -10.99
N VAL A 19 7.02 3.83 -9.91
CA VAL A 19 6.11 3.63 -8.78
C VAL A 19 5.76 4.92 -8.07
N SER A 20 6.72 5.86 -7.94
CA SER A 20 6.50 7.12 -7.24
C SER A 20 5.39 7.97 -7.85
N PRO A 21 5.40 8.31 -9.16
CA PRO A 21 4.31 9.07 -9.76
C PRO A 21 2.99 8.31 -9.79
N ILE A 22 3.00 6.97 -9.91
CA ILE A 22 1.79 6.17 -9.86
C ILE A 22 1.16 6.25 -8.46
N SER A 23 1.92 6.00 -7.39
CA SER A 23 1.44 6.12 -6.02
C SER A 23 0.95 7.54 -5.71
N TYR A 24 1.71 8.56 -6.12
CA TYR A 24 1.32 9.96 -5.96
C TYR A 24 -0.02 10.27 -6.66
N TYR A 25 -0.22 9.78 -7.87
CA TYR A 25 -1.49 9.95 -8.58
C TYR A 25 -2.66 9.33 -7.82
N PHE A 26 -2.49 8.11 -7.29
CA PHE A 26 -3.54 7.47 -6.50
C PHE A 26 -3.84 8.22 -5.22
N ILE A 27 -2.84 8.73 -4.52
CA ILE A 27 -2.99 9.52 -3.29
C ILE A 27 -3.64 10.87 -3.58
N SER A 28 -3.15 11.59 -4.58
CA SER A 28 -3.55 12.98 -4.82
C SER A 28 -4.85 13.13 -5.63
N VAL A 29 -5.14 12.19 -6.53
CA VAL A 29 -6.26 12.30 -7.45
C VAL A 29 -7.34 11.26 -7.16
N VAL A 30 -6.95 9.98 -7.12
CA VAL A 30 -7.93 8.89 -7.02
C VAL A 30 -8.59 8.89 -5.65
N LYS A 31 -7.83 9.04 -4.56
CA LYS A 31 -8.35 9.13 -3.20
C LYS A 31 -9.39 10.26 -3.07
N HIS A 32 -9.06 11.46 -3.52
CA HIS A 32 -9.98 12.60 -3.45
C HIS A 32 -11.21 12.42 -4.34
N LYS A 33 -11.05 11.83 -5.52
CA LYS A 33 -12.17 11.60 -6.44
C LYS A 33 -13.18 10.58 -5.89
N PHE A 34 -12.73 9.54 -5.23
CA PHE A 34 -13.59 8.49 -4.68
C PHE A 34 -13.96 8.72 -3.20
N GLY A 35 -13.27 9.62 -2.51
CA GLY A 35 -13.57 10.01 -1.14
C GLY A 35 -13.45 8.87 -0.13
N TYR A 36 -12.57 7.89 -0.38
CA TYR A 36 -12.34 6.82 0.59
C TYR A 36 -11.42 7.29 1.72
N ASP A 37 -11.69 6.78 2.92
CA ASP A 37 -10.94 7.09 4.12
C ASP A 37 -9.61 6.34 4.12
N ASP A 38 -8.51 7.07 4.01
CA ASP A 38 -7.13 6.54 4.04
C ASP A 38 -6.20 7.65 4.56
N ALA A 39 -6.29 7.93 5.86
CA ALA A 39 -5.61 9.06 6.49
C ALA A 39 -4.08 9.02 6.31
N LEU A 40 -3.50 7.83 6.28
CA LEU A 40 -2.05 7.61 6.14
C LEU A 40 -1.60 7.33 4.70
N ASP A 41 -2.49 7.46 3.73
CA ASP A 41 -2.22 7.15 2.31
C ASP A 41 -1.69 5.72 2.08
N ALA A 42 -2.05 4.81 2.99
CA ALA A 42 -1.54 3.45 3.02
C ALA A 42 -1.91 2.65 1.76
N PHE A 43 -3.14 2.80 1.26
CA PHE A 43 -3.57 2.13 0.04
C PHE A 43 -2.80 2.60 -1.18
N GLY A 44 -2.64 3.92 -1.36
CA GLY A 44 -1.88 4.49 -2.47
C GLY A 44 -0.40 4.13 -2.44
N ALA A 45 0.23 4.20 -1.26
CA ALA A 45 1.64 3.90 -1.10
C ALA A 45 1.95 2.40 -1.15
N HIS A 46 1.21 1.58 -0.39
CA HIS A 46 1.51 0.16 -0.20
C HIS A 46 0.66 -0.76 -1.07
N GLY A 47 -0.65 -0.52 -1.18
CA GLY A 47 -1.54 -1.34 -2.01
C GLY A 47 -1.19 -1.21 -3.49
N ILE A 48 -1.24 0.01 -4.02
CA ILE A 48 -0.92 0.28 -5.43
C ILE A 48 0.56 0.03 -5.71
N GLY A 49 1.46 0.47 -4.81
CA GLY A 49 2.90 0.20 -4.92
C GLY A 49 3.23 -1.29 -4.91
N GLY A 50 2.52 -2.08 -4.10
CA GLY A 50 2.68 -3.53 -4.04
C GLY A 50 2.20 -4.24 -5.31
N ILE A 51 1.02 -3.88 -5.82
CA ILE A 51 0.48 -4.39 -7.09
C ILE A 51 1.44 -4.08 -8.24
N PHE A 52 1.85 -2.82 -8.37
CA PHE A 52 2.81 -2.40 -9.39
C PHE A 52 4.12 -3.16 -9.26
N GLY A 53 4.67 -3.26 -8.05
CA GLY A 53 5.92 -3.97 -7.78
C GLY A 53 5.86 -5.46 -8.11
N GLY A 54 4.76 -6.13 -7.82
CA GLY A 54 4.54 -7.53 -8.19
C GLY A 54 4.53 -7.74 -9.70
N ILE A 55 3.82 -6.87 -10.45
CA ILE A 55 3.82 -6.90 -11.92
C ILE A 55 5.24 -6.67 -12.46
N MET A 56 5.96 -5.68 -11.93
CA MET A 56 7.33 -5.38 -12.34
C MET A 56 8.29 -6.54 -12.01
N THR A 57 8.08 -7.25 -10.92
CA THR A 57 8.84 -8.48 -10.61
C THR A 57 8.60 -9.53 -11.69
N GLY A 58 7.35 -9.75 -12.07
CA GLY A 58 6.99 -10.65 -13.16
C GLY A 58 7.59 -10.27 -14.52
N LEU A 59 7.86 -8.99 -14.75
CA LEU A 59 8.48 -8.47 -15.97
C LEU A 59 10.01 -8.57 -15.95
N PHE A 60 10.66 -8.19 -14.84
CA PHE A 60 12.10 -7.89 -14.80
C PHE A 60 12.95 -8.85 -13.98
N THR A 61 12.40 -9.94 -13.43
CA THR A 61 13.21 -10.94 -12.72
C THR A 61 14.28 -11.52 -13.62
N MET A 62 15.54 -11.37 -13.20
CA MET A 62 16.70 -11.90 -13.94
C MET A 62 16.73 -13.42 -13.89
N PRO A 63 17.05 -14.11 -15.01
CA PRO A 63 17.18 -15.57 -15.04
C PRO A 63 18.17 -16.13 -14.02
N ALA A 64 19.23 -15.40 -13.74
CA ALA A 64 20.27 -15.80 -12.77
C ALA A 64 19.80 -15.68 -11.30
N LEU A 65 18.76 -14.89 -11.03
CA LEU A 65 18.20 -14.66 -9.69
C LEU A 65 16.87 -15.36 -9.49
N ALA A 66 16.31 -15.97 -10.55
CA ALA A 66 15.05 -16.73 -10.46
C ALA A 66 15.26 -17.97 -9.59
N LEU A 67 14.31 -18.23 -8.69
CA LEU A 67 14.37 -19.38 -7.77
C LEU A 67 14.24 -20.72 -8.50
N GLU A 68 13.55 -20.71 -9.64
CA GLU A 68 13.35 -21.92 -10.47
C GLU A 68 13.66 -21.61 -11.94
N LYS A 69 14.21 -22.60 -12.63
CA LYS A 69 14.45 -22.52 -14.08
C LYS A 69 13.14 -22.31 -14.84
N GLY A 70 13.11 -21.30 -15.70
CA GLY A 70 11.96 -20.95 -16.53
C GLY A 70 11.00 -19.94 -15.89
N TYR A 71 11.24 -19.54 -14.64
CA TYR A 71 10.49 -18.47 -13.96
C TYR A 71 11.25 -17.13 -13.99
N SER A 72 11.88 -16.83 -15.08
CA SER A 72 12.44 -15.47 -15.32
C SER A 72 11.36 -14.48 -15.73
N GLY A 73 11.69 -13.21 -15.69
CA GLY A 73 10.77 -12.14 -16.09
C GLY A 73 10.44 -12.19 -17.59
N ALA A 74 9.28 -11.63 -17.93
CA ALA A 74 8.77 -11.66 -19.31
C ALA A 74 9.72 -10.97 -20.32
N VAL A 75 10.49 -9.98 -19.90
CA VAL A 75 11.54 -9.32 -20.69
C VAL A 75 12.64 -10.30 -21.12
N TYR A 76 12.83 -11.39 -20.38
CA TYR A 76 13.80 -12.45 -20.66
C TYR A 76 13.18 -13.67 -21.38
N GLY A 77 11.94 -13.52 -21.89
CA GLY A 77 11.28 -14.52 -22.72
C GLY A 77 10.41 -15.54 -22.02
N SER A 78 10.13 -15.38 -20.70
CA SER A 78 9.23 -16.26 -19.97
C SER A 78 8.09 -15.50 -19.31
N VAL A 79 6.86 -15.74 -19.76
CA VAL A 79 5.66 -15.13 -19.16
C VAL A 79 5.13 -15.86 -17.93
N LYS A 80 5.70 -17.02 -17.57
CA LYS A 80 5.21 -17.87 -16.48
C LYS A 80 5.21 -17.12 -15.14
N LEU A 81 6.31 -16.42 -14.85
CA LEU A 81 6.39 -15.66 -13.60
C LEU A 81 5.41 -14.49 -13.58
N LEU A 82 5.22 -13.79 -14.70
CA LEU A 82 4.27 -12.70 -14.79
C LEU A 82 2.84 -13.18 -14.51
N ILE A 83 2.44 -14.31 -15.08
CA ILE A 83 1.13 -14.92 -14.83
C ILE A 83 1.00 -15.28 -13.35
N ALA A 84 1.99 -15.97 -12.78
CA ALA A 84 2.00 -16.32 -11.37
C ALA A 84 1.92 -15.10 -10.44
N GLN A 85 2.59 -14.00 -10.78
CA GLN A 85 2.50 -12.74 -10.02
C GLN A 85 1.09 -12.12 -10.10
N ILE A 86 0.46 -12.13 -11.26
CA ILE A 86 -0.91 -11.62 -11.42
C ILE A 86 -1.90 -12.46 -10.61
N GLU A 87 -1.78 -13.78 -10.66
CA GLU A 87 -2.61 -14.70 -9.87
C GLU A 87 -2.41 -14.48 -8.36
N ALA A 88 -1.16 -14.37 -7.92
CA ALA A 88 -0.83 -14.10 -6.51
C ALA A 88 -1.37 -12.75 -6.03
N ILE A 89 -1.26 -11.70 -6.85
CA ILE A 89 -1.81 -10.38 -6.55
C ILE A 89 -3.34 -10.45 -6.41
N ALA A 90 -4.02 -11.08 -7.37
CA ALA A 90 -5.48 -11.22 -7.33
C ALA A 90 -5.93 -12.00 -6.08
N PHE A 91 -5.27 -13.14 -5.79
CA PHE A 91 -5.53 -13.90 -4.58
C PHE A 91 -5.31 -13.07 -3.31
N THR A 92 -4.20 -12.35 -3.22
CA THR A 92 -3.86 -11.53 -2.05
C THR A 92 -4.88 -10.42 -1.83
N ILE A 93 -5.33 -9.75 -2.88
CA ILE A 93 -6.37 -8.70 -2.79
C ILE A 93 -7.66 -9.29 -2.23
N ILE A 94 -8.15 -10.39 -2.80
CA ILE A 94 -9.39 -11.03 -2.36
C ILE A 94 -9.25 -11.53 -0.92
N PHE A 95 -8.17 -12.25 -0.63
CA PHE A 95 -7.91 -12.79 0.70
C PHE A 95 -7.84 -11.68 1.76
N SER A 96 -7.05 -10.64 1.52
CA SER A 96 -6.91 -9.53 2.46
C SER A 96 -8.23 -8.80 2.67
N ALA A 97 -8.99 -8.53 1.62
CA ALA A 97 -10.28 -7.86 1.72
C ALA A 97 -11.29 -8.69 2.55
N VAL A 98 -11.41 -9.99 2.24
CA VAL A 98 -12.36 -10.89 2.94
C VAL A 98 -11.97 -11.06 4.41
N VAL A 99 -10.70 -11.37 4.67
CA VAL A 99 -10.23 -11.62 6.05
C VAL A 99 -10.31 -10.35 6.89
N THR A 100 -9.89 -9.21 6.35
CA THR A 100 -10.01 -7.92 7.06
C THR A 100 -11.46 -7.58 7.35
N PHE A 101 -12.36 -7.77 6.38
CA PHE A 101 -13.79 -7.54 6.59
C PHE A 101 -14.34 -8.43 7.72
N ILE A 102 -14.01 -9.71 7.75
CA ILE A 102 -14.44 -10.63 8.81
C ILE A 102 -13.89 -10.18 10.17
N ILE A 103 -12.59 -9.88 10.25
CA ILE A 103 -11.95 -9.43 11.50
C ILE A 103 -12.62 -8.16 12.03
N ILE A 104 -12.81 -7.16 11.16
CA ILE A 104 -13.46 -5.90 11.56
C ILE A 104 -14.89 -6.14 12.04
N LYS A 105 -15.67 -6.99 11.37
CA LYS A 105 -17.02 -7.35 11.80
C LYS A 105 -17.05 -8.06 13.15
N VAL A 106 -16.10 -8.95 13.40
CA VAL A 106 -15.98 -9.63 14.71
C VAL A 106 -15.61 -8.65 15.80
N ILE A 107 -14.64 -7.77 15.58
CA ILE A 107 -14.24 -6.75 16.57
C ILE A 107 -15.40 -5.79 16.87
N ALA A 108 -16.16 -5.38 15.83
CA ALA A 108 -17.31 -4.50 15.96
C ALA A 108 -18.46 -5.07 16.84
N LEU A 109 -18.46 -6.38 17.13
CA LEU A 109 -19.41 -6.98 18.06
C LEU A 109 -19.06 -6.69 19.53
N PHE A 110 -17.82 -6.32 19.82
CA PHE A 110 -17.30 -6.18 21.18
C PHE A 110 -16.87 -4.76 21.53
N THR A 111 -16.57 -3.93 20.51
CA THR A 111 -16.07 -2.57 20.72
C THR A 111 -16.48 -1.65 19.56
N GLU A 112 -16.58 -0.37 19.83
CA GLU A 112 -16.73 0.65 18.80
C GLU A 112 -15.42 0.78 18.01
N ILE A 113 -15.50 0.71 16.66
CA ILE A 113 -14.33 0.78 15.80
C ILE A 113 -14.06 2.21 15.36
N ARG A 114 -15.10 3.05 15.31
CA ARG A 114 -15.00 4.43 14.85
C ARG A 114 -15.32 5.38 16.01
N VAL A 115 -14.47 6.37 16.18
CA VAL A 115 -14.72 7.47 17.11
C VAL A 115 -15.87 8.35 16.63
N SER A 116 -16.43 9.17 17.54
CA SER A 116 -17.48 10.12 17.18
C SER A 116 -16.96 11.19 16.20
N ASP A 117 -17.84 11.74 15.37
CA ASP A 117 -17.49 12.82 14.42
C ASP A 117 -16.88 14.03 15.15
N ARG A 118 -17.26 14.27 16.41
CA ARG A 118 -16.69 15.34 17.25
C ARG A 118 -15.24 15.03 17.63
N ALA A 119 -14.94 13.81 18.06
CA ALA A 119 -13.59 13.39 18.41
C ALA A 119 -12.67 13.42 17.19
N GLU A 120 -13.20 13.00 16.02
CA GLU A 120 -12.47 13.05 14.75
C GLU A 120 -12.17 14.51 14.33
N ALA A 121 -13.12 15.44 14.52
CA ALA A 121 -12.93 16.86 14.20
C ALA A 121 -11.95 17.58 15.14
N VAL A 122 -11.88 17.18 16.41
CA VAL A 122 -10.90 17.71 17.39
C VAL A 122 -9.50 17.17 17.10
N GLY A 123 -9.39 15.92 16.65
CA GLY A 123 -8.16 15.17 16.46
C GLY A 123 -8.00 14.06 17.48
N LEU A 124 -7.52 12.90 17.03
CA LEU A 124 -7.43 11.70 17.88
C LEU A 124 -6.35 11.82 18.97
N ASP A 125 -5.29 12.57 18.68
CA ASP A 125 -4.21 12.78 19.65
C ASP A 125 -4.75 13.48 20.91
N ASP A 126 -5.58 14.51 20.71
CA ASP A 126 -6.17 15.28 21.82
C ASP A 126 -7.36 14.53 22.45
N SER A 127 -8.26 13.96 21.61
CA SER A 127 -9.51 13.36 22.11
C SER A 127 -9.36 11.98 22.71
N GLU A 128 -8.38 11.16 22.28
CA GLU A 128 -8.19 9.77 22.69
C GLU A 128 -6.91 9.55 23.51
N HIS A 129 -5.88 10.39 23.30
CA HIS A 129 -4.57 10.22 23.94
C HIS A 129 -4.20 11.35 24.89
N ASP A 130 -4.98 12.45 24.92
CA ASP A 130 -4.68 13.65 25.72
C ASP A 130 -3.26 14.18 25.44
N GLU A 131 -2.86 14.11 24.15
CA GLU A 131 -1.54 14.50 23.66
C GLU A 131 -1.66 15.61 22.62
N THR A 132 -0.87 16.66 22.77
CA THR A 132 -0.74 17.73 21.78
C THR A 132 0.67 17.76 21.20
N ALA A 133 0.80 17.68 19.87
CA ALA A 133 2.09 17.74 19.18
C ALA A 133 2.78 19.11 19.33
N TYR A 134 1.98 20.16 19.49
CA TYR A 134 2.46 21.52 19.69
C TYR A 134 1.93 22.06 21.00
N PRO A 135 2.80 22.25 22.02
CA PRO A 135 2.35 22.88 23.26
C PRO A 135 1.82 24.29 22.96
N THR A 136 0.67 24.63 23.55
CA THR A 136 0.14 25.98 23.52
C THR A 136 1.20 26.92 24.07
N PHE A 137 1.76 27.79 23.22
CA PHE A 137 2.65 28.84 23.69
C PHE A 137 1.79 29.82 24.47
N MET A 138 1.85 29.71 25.80
CA MET A 138 1.23 30.68 26.68
C MET A 138 1.79 32.09 26.35
N GLY A 139 1.01 32.91 25.66
CA GLY A 139 1.35 34.29 25.38
C GLY A 139 1.08 34.79 23.97
N LEU A 140 0.58 33.98 23.04
CA LEU A 140 0.22 34.45 21.69
C LEU A 140 -1.30 34.54 21.46
N ASP A 141 -2.12 34.09 22.38
CA ASP A 141 -3.60 34.08 22.30
C ASP A 141 -4.22 35.14 23.25
N SER A 142 -3.61 36.31 23.36
CA SER A 142 -4.18 37.45 24.07
C SER A 142 -4.58 38.56 23.12
#